data_7ae80d611df4b9d8dd510f2f35336929
#
_entry.id   7ae80d611df4b9d8dd510f2f35336929
#
_cell.length_a   1.000
_cell.length_b   1.000
_cell.length_c   1.000
_cell.angle_alpha   90.00
_cell.angle_beta   90.00
_cell.angle_gamma   90.00
#
_symmetry.space_group_name_H-M   'P 1'
#
loop_
_entity.id
_entity.type
_entity.pdbx_description
1 polymer ?
#
loop_
_entity_poly.entity_id
_entity_poly.type
_entity_poly.pdbx_seq_one_letter_code
_entity_poly.pdbx_strand_id
1 'polypeptide(L)'
;MGGDEAMSGTLYLVGVGPGDPELLTLKAVRLLRQVAVVAFPETGDGGAMAFDIAREHLDPKAEFLPIRLPMSVERGPGQAAYDAAAAAIVAHLDAGRDVAWLCEGDPLFYGSAMYITARVGARAPVVAVPGVTSLTAAAAAIGRPLAARNERLKILPAPLPDDVLRAELVDGEAVAIIKVGRHFDRIRALLAETGHAAGAIVVEHATSERQRITPLAQFAHDERPYFSTILCYRGAEAWGK
;
A
#
# COMPACT_ATOMS: atom_id res chain seq x y z
N MET A 1 -41.70 10.07 -20.31
CA MET A 1 -41.15 10.84 -19.19
C MET A 1 -39.81 10.20 -18.85
N GLY A 2 -38.73 10.70 -19.48
CA GLY A 2 -37.37 10.32 -19.14
C GLY A 2 -37.02 11.02 -17.83
N GLY A 3 -36.95 10.26 -16.75
CA GLY A 3 -36.33 10.77 -15.51
C GLY A 3 -34.86 11.12 -15.82
N ASP A 4 -34.53 12.34 -15.55
CA ASP A 4 -33.15 12.80 -15.46
C ASP A 4 -32.52 11.99 -14.28
N GLU A 5 -31.93 10.84 -14.58
CA GLU A 5 -31.09 10.13 -13.61
C GLU A 5 -29.93 11.08 -13.37
N ALA A 6 -29.98 11.83 -12.26
CA ALA A 6 -28.86 12.63 -11.81
C ALA A 6 -27.64 11.72 -11.81
N MET A 7 -26.71 11.97 -12.73
CA MET A 7 -25.47 11.16 -12.84
C MET A 7 -24.72 11.26 -11.52
N SER A 8 -24.59 10.15 -10.80
CA SER A 8 -23.76 10.10 -9.60
C SER A 8 -22.29 10.34 -9.98
N GLY A 9 -21.53 10.98 -9.09
CA GLY A 9 -20.09 11.10 -9.26
C GLY A 9 -19.40 9.74 -9.26
N THR A 10 -18.15 9.70 -9.69
CA THR A 10 -17.32 8.48 -9.74
C THR A 10 -16.34 8.45 -8.56
N LEU A 11 -16.22 7.30 -7.92
CA LEU A 11 -15.17 7.03 -6.95
C LEU A 11 -13.93 6.49 -7.67
N TYR A 12 -12.83 7.23 -7.60
CA TYR A 12 -11.54 6.81 -8.11
C TYR A 12 -10.66 6.31 -6.95
N LEU A 13 -10.22 5.06 -7.01
CA LEU A 13 -9.23 4.51 -6.10
C LEU A 13 -7.86 4.76 -6.71
N VAL A 14 -7.09 5.71 -6.17
CA VAL A 14 -5.87 6.20 -6.82
C VAL A 14 -4.64 5.71 -6.08
N GLY A 15 -3.84 4.86 -6.73
CA GLY A 15 -2.51 4.49 -6.25
C GLY A 15 -1.54 5.64 -6.47
N VAL A 16 -0.93 6.11 -5.37
CA VAL A 16 0.02 7.23 -5.40
C VAL A 16 1.48 6.78 -5.38
N GLY A 17 1.73 5.48 -5.44
CA GLY A 17 3.09 4.96 -5.35
C GLY A 17 3.61 4.85 -3.91
N PRO A 18 4.87 4.40 -3.74
CA PRO A 18 5.41 3.99 -2.44
C PRO A 18 6.11 5.11 -1.66
N GLY A 19 6.35 6.28 -2.25
CA GLY A 19 7.06 7.36 -1.56
C GLY A 19 7.48 8.52 -2.45
N ASP A 20 8.07 8.24 -3.61
CA ASP A 20 8.52 9.23 -4.57
C ASP A 20 7.35 9.75 -5.42
N PRO A 21 7.05 11.08 -5.43
CA PRO A 21 6.01 11.66 -6.27
C PRO A 21 6.19 11.40 -7.78
N GLU A 22 7.41 11.23 -8.26
CA GLU A 22 7.68 10.94 -9.68
C GLU A 22 7.21 9.53 -10.09
N LEU A 23 6.88 8.68 -9.12
CA LEU A 23 6.30 7.36 -9.37
C LEU A 23 4.76 7.36 -9.46
N LEU A 24 4.11 8.52 -9.39
CA LEU A 24 2.71 8.62 -9.77
C LEU A 24 2.54 8.33 -11.26
N THR A 25 1.51 7.56 -11.60
CA THR A 25 1.19 7.35 -13.01
C THR A 25 0.64 8.63 -13.64
N LEU A 26 0.89 8.85 -14.92
CA LEU A 26 0.32 9.99 -15.66
C LEU A 26 -1.21 10.05 -15.56
N LYS A 27 -1.88 8.88 -15.46
CA LYS A 27 -3.32 8.81 -15.27
C LYS A 27 -3.71 9.33 -13.88
N ALA A 28 -2.98 8.98 -12.83
CA ALA A 28 -3.21 9.47 -11.48
C ALA A 28 -3.06 10.99 -11.43
N VAL A 29 -1.94 11.53 -11.93
CA VAL A 29 -1.68 12.98 -11.97
C VAL A 29 -2.79 13.75 -12.70
N ARG A 30 -3.20 13.27 -13.90
CA ARG A 30 -4.26 13.93 -14.66
C ARG A 30 -5.59 13.95 -13.90
N LEU A 31 -5.94 12.86 -13.25
CA LEU A 31 -7.17 12.73 -12.48
C LEU A 31 -7.16 13.62 -11.25
N LEU A 32 -6.07 13.62 -10.49
CA LEU A 32 -5.94 14.39 -9.25
C LEU A 32 -5.98 15.90 -9.47
N ARG A 33 -5.67 16.36 -10.68
CA ARG A 33 -5.82 17.78 -11.09
C ARG A 33 -7.25 18.17 -11.45
N GLN A 34 -8.18 17.24 -11.53
CA GLN A 34 -9.54 17.48 -12.03
C GLN A 34 -10.63 17.09 -11.04
N VAL A 35 -10.32 16.18 -10.10
CA VAL A 35 -11.29 15.65 -9.16
C VAL A 35 -11.71 16.70 -8.13
N ALA A 36 -13.02 16.75 -7.82
CA ALA A 36 -13.58 17.76 -6.94
C ALA A 36 -13.27 17.51 -5.46
N VAL A 37 -13.08 16.24 -5.06
CA VAL A 37 -12.86 15.83 -3.66
C VAL A 37 -11.72 14.83 -3.59
N VAL A 38 -10.78 15.03 -2.67
CA VAL A 38 -9.67 14.11 -2.41
C VAL A 38 -9.77 13.60 -0.97
N ALA A 39 -10.14 12.35 -0.84
CA ALA A 39 -10.21 11.63 0.44
C ALA A 39 -8.93 10.80 0.65
N PHE A 40 -8.40 10.80 1.86
CA PHE A 40 -7.17 10.09 2.18
C PHE A 40 -7.11 9.63 3.65
N PRO A 41 -6.44 8.50 3.92
CA PRO A 41 -6.23 8.05 5.29
C PRO A 41 -5.26 9.00 6.02
N GLU A 42 -5.62 9.35 7.27
CA GLU A 42 -4.81 10.08 8.21
C GLU A 42 -4.57 9.20 9.44
N THR A 43 -3.32 9.11 9.89
CA THR A 43 -2.96 8.40 11.13
C THR A 43 -3.26 9.26 12.36
N GLY A 44 -3.35 8.64 13.53
CA GLY A 44 -3.73 9.34 14.78
C GLY A 44 -2.77 10.45 15.21
N ASP A 45 -1.54 10.46 14.71
CA ASP A 45 -0.52 11.50 14.89
C ASP A 45 -0.54 12.59 13.81
N GLY A 46 -1.53 12.54 12.90
CA GLY A 46 -1.70 13.52 11.82
C GLY A 46 -0.87 13.23 10.57
N GLY A 47 -0.22 12.07 10.49
CA GLY A 47 0.49 11.65 9.28
C GLY A 47 -0.46 11.26 8.15
N ALA A 48 -0.21 11.72 6.92
CA ALA A 48 -1.04 11.45 5.75
C ALA A 48 -0.16 11.13 4.52
N MET A 49 0.57 10.00 4.57
CA MET A 49 1.60 9.66 3.59
C MET A 49 1.07 9.68 2.15
N ALA A 50 -0.12 9.11 1.88
CA ALA A 50 -0.70 9.13 0.53
C ALA A 50 -0.98 10.55 0.03
N PHE A 51 -1.44 11.43 0.93
CA PHE A 51 -1.64 12.85 0.62
C PHE A 51 -0.32 13.56 0.38
N ASP A 52 0.69 13.32 1.21
CA ASP A 52 2.01 13.96 1.09
C ASP A 52 2.68 13.61 -0.24
N ILE A 53 2.61 12.34 -0.68
CA ILE A 53 3.11 11.91 -1.99
C ILE A 53 2.41 12.64 -3.15
N ALA A 54 1.09 12.80 -3.06
CA ALA A 54 0.30 13.37 -4.15
C ALA A 54 0.23 14.90 -4.14
N ARG A 55 0.64 15.55 -3.06
CA ARG A 55 0.37 16.97 -2.72
C ARG A 55 0.60 17.95 -3.88
N GLU A 56 1.73 17.85 -4.56
CA GLU A 56 2.11 18.76 -5.65
C GLU A 56 1.27 18.58 -6.92
N HIS A 57 0.53 17.48 -7.00
CA HIS A 57 -0.30 17.14 -8.16
C HIS A 57 -1.80 17.34 -7.92
N LEU A 58 -2.18 17.77 -6.72
CA LEU A 58 -3.59 18.02 -6.39
C LEU A 58 -4.04 19.38 -6.91
N ASP A 59 -5.31 19.50 -7.31
CA ASP A 59 -5.93 20.82 -7.54
C ASP A 59 -6.06 21.52 -6.17
N PRO A 60 -5.48 22.71 -5.99
CA PRO A 60 -5.62 23.47 -4.74
C PRO A 60 -7.05 23.89 -4.42
N LYS A 61 -7.97 23.80 -5.39
CA LYS A 61 -9.40 24.07 -5.21
C LYS A 61 -10.20 22.83 -4.83
N ALA A 62 -9.61 21.63 -4.88
CA ALA A 62 -10.27 20.41 -4.45
C ALA A 62 -10.58 20.49 -2.94
N GLU A 63 -11.68 19.88 -2.55
CA GLU A 63 -12.00 19.66 -1.14
C GLU A 63 -11.17 18.50 -0.61
N PHE A 64 -10.44 18.71 0.48
CA PHE A 64 -9.64 17.68 1.13
C PHE A 64 -10.42 17.05 2.28
N LEU A 65 -10.59 15.72 2.24
CA LEU A 65 -11.33 14.93 3.20
C LEU A 65 -10.39 13.96 3.94
N PRO A 66 -9.72 14.40 5.02
CA PRO A 66 -8.88 13.51 5.82
C PRO A 66 -9.76 12.52 6.60
N ILE A 67 -9.42 11.24 6.51
CA ILE A 67 -10.13 10.16 7.19
C ILE A 67 -9.24 9.60 8.28
N ARG A 68 -9.55 9.90 9.52
CA ARG A 68 -8.80 9.41 10.68
C ARG A 68 -9.04 7.93 10.89
N LEU A 69 -8.02 7.13 10.64
CA LEU A 69 -8.03 5.70 10.88
C LEU A 69 -7.35 5.40 12.23
N PRO A 70 -8.07 4.80 13.19
CA PRO A 70 -7.45 4.43 14.45
C PRO A 70 -6.41 3.33 14.21
N MET A 71 -5.21 3.51 14.77
CA MET A 71 -4.12 2.52 14.78
C MET A 71 -4.42 1.41 15.81
N SER A 72 -5.63 0.87 15.80
CA SER A 72 -6.07 -0.18 16.72
C SER A 72 -5.86 -1.57 16.14
N VAL A 73 -5.48 -2.51 17.02
CA VAL A 73 -5.46 -3.95 16.69
C VAL A 73 -6.88 -4.50 16.60
N GLU A 74 -7.81 -3.87 17.30
CA GLU A 74 -9.23 -4.25 17.29
C GLU A 74 -9.87 -3.83 15.97
N ARG A 75 -10.64 -4.74 15.38
CA ARG A 75 -11.30 -4.48 14.09
C ARG A 75 -12.45 -3.48 14.18
N GLY A 76 -13.13 -3.40 15.33
CA GLY A 76 -14.33 -2.59 15.54
C GLY A 76 -14.14 -1.10 15.27
N PRO A 77 -13.19 -0.41 15.95
CA PRO A 77 -12.94 1.01 15.73
C PRO A 77 -12.54 1.35 14.29
N GLY A 78 -11.74 0.50 13.66
CA GLY A 78 -11.38 0.64 12.25
C GLY A 78 -12.58 0.53 11.32
N GLN A 79 -13.50 -0.41 11.59
CA GLN A 79 -14.73 -0.56 10.80
C GLN A 79 -15.63 0.68 10.88
N ALA A 80 -15.83 1.22 12.08
CA ALA A 80 -16.63 2.44 12.29
C ALA A 80 -16.05 3.65 11.54
N ALA A 81 -14.73 3.79 11.52
CA ALA A 81 -14.04 4.84 10.77
C ALA A 81 -14.29 4.70 9.25
N TYR A 82 -14.22 3.48 8.71
CA TYR A 82 -14.54 3.25 7.30
C TYR A 82 -16.03 3.44 7.00
N ASP A 83 -16.94 3.13 7.92
CA ASP A 83 -18.37 3.41 7.76
C ASP A 83 -18.62 4.92 7.63
N ALA A 84 -18.04 5.72 8.52
CA ALA A 84 -18.13 7.18 8.48
C ALA A 84 -17.50 7.76 7.20
N ALA A 85 -16.33 7.28 6.82
CA ALA A 85 -15.65 7.69 5.59
C ALA A 85 -16.51 7.41 4.35
N ALA A 86 -17.07 6.21 4.25
CA ALA A 86 -17.92 5.84 3.13
C ALA A 86 -19.19 6.69 3.06
N ALA A 87 -19.81 7.00 4.21
CA ALA A 87 -20.97 7.89 4.25
C ALA A 87 -20.65 9.30 3.73
N ALA A 88 -19.50 9.86 4.13
CA ALA A 88 -19.04 11.16 3.63
C ALA A 88 -18.75 11.12 2.12
N ILE A 89 -18.06 10.09 1.65
CA ILE A 89 -17.77 9.89 0.21
C ILE A 89 -19.08 9.78 -0.58
N VAL A 90 -20.03 8.96 -0.12
CA VAL A 90 -21.33 8.77 -0.80
C VAL A 90 -22.10 10.08 -0.91
N ALA A 91 -22.08 10.94 0.11
CA ALA A 91 -22.74 12.24 0.06
C ALA A 91 -22.20 13.12 -1.09
N HIS A 92 -20.89 13.08 -1.35
CA HIS A 92 -20.31 13.79 -2.50
C HIS A 92 -20.69 13.13 -3.83
N LEU A 93 -20.64 11.81 -3.91
CA LEU A 93 -21.02 11.07 -5.13
C LEU A 93 -22.48 11.29 -5.50
N ASP A 94 -23.40 11.26 -4.52
CA ASP A 94 -24.82 11.53 -4.71
C ASP A 94 -25.07 12.99 -5.18
N ALA A 95 -24.17 13.92 -4.85
CA ALA A 95 -24.19 15.29 -5.34
C ALA A 95 -23.54 15.45 -6.73
N GLY A 96 -23.22 14.36 -7.44
CA GLY A 96 -22.60 14.37 -8.75
C GLY A 96 -21.11 14.75 -8.74
N ARG A 97 -20.45 14.75 -7.59
CA ARG A 97 -19.04 15.13 -7.43
C ARG A 97 -18.15 13.89 -7.44
N ASP A 98 -17.13 13.90 -8.30
CA ASP A 98 -16.11 12.86 -8.33
C ASP A 98 -15.23 12.91 -7.07
N VAL A 99 -14.89 11.75 -6.54
CA VAL A 99 -14.04 11.59 -5.35
C VAL A 99 -12.83 10.72 -5.68
N ALA A 100 -11.63 11.18 -5.36
CA ALA A 100 -10.43 10.35 -5.34
C ALA A 100 -10.16 9.87 -3.91
N TRP A 101 -10.06 8.54 -3.73
CA TRP A 101 -9.52 7.92 -2.53
C TRP A 101 -8.05 7.58 -2.77
N LEU A 102 -7.14 8.21 -2.02
CA LEU A 102 -5.70 7.99 -2.15
C LEU A 102 -5.26 6.72 -1.43
N CYS A 103 -4.36 5.97 -2.06
CA CYS A 103 -3.76 4.76 -1.50
C CYS A 103 -2.25 4.76 -1.71
N GLU A 104 -1.47 4.54 -0.65
CA GLU A 104 -0.05 4.24 -0.79
C GLU A 104 0.15 2.99 -1.66
N GLY A 105 1.12 3.03 -2.56
CA GLY A 105 1.36 1.95 -3.51
C GLY A 105 0.23 1.80 -4.53
N ASP A 106 -0.38 0.63 -4.58
CA ASP A 106 -1.48 0.26 -5.46
C ASP A 106 -2.77 0.03 -4.65
N PRO A 107 -3.95 0.53 -5.08
CA PRO A 107 -5.18 0.46 -4.31
C PRO A 107 -5.71 -0.96 -4.11
N LEU A 108 -5.39 -1.90 -5.00
CA LEU A 108 -5.87 -3.28 -4.97
C LEU A 108 -4.82 -4.29 -4.49
N PHE A 109 -3.63 -3.79 -4.09
CA PHE A 109 -2.57 -4.64 -3.56
C PHE A 109 -2.38 -4.41 -2.05
N TYR A 110 -3.05 -5.19 -1.22
CA TYR A 110 -3.04 -5.10 0.26
C TYR A 110 -3.43 -3.73 0.82
N GLY A 111 -4.05 -2.89 0.02
CA GLY A 111 -4.49 -1.54 0.38
C GLY A 111 -5.82 -1.51 1.13
N SER A 112 -6.13 -0.36 1.70
CA SER A 112 -7.39 -0.12 2.43
C SER A 112 -8.59 0.20 1.52
N ALA A 113 -8.36 0.40 0.22
CA ALA A 113 -9.41 0.73 -0.75
C ALA A 113 -10.57 -0.29 -0.78
N MET A 114 -10.28 -1.58 -0.50
CA MET A 114 -11.31 -2.61 -0.45
C MET A 114 -12.42 -2.31 0.57
N TYR A 115 -12.08 -1.67 1.70
CA TYR A 115 -13.06 -1.33 2.73
C TYR A 115 -14.01 -0.22 2.31
N ILE A 116 -13.52 0.76 1.55
CA ILE A 116 -14.32 1.83 0.95
C ILE A 116 -15.17 1.28 -0.18
N THR A 117 -14.57 0.51 -1.09
CA THR A 117 -15.30 -0.11 -2.22
C THR A 117 -16.49 -0.96 -1.76
N ALA A 118 -16.29 -1.80 -0.74
CA ALA A 118 -17.34 -2.65 -0.21
C ALA A 118 -18.53 -1.87 0.37
N ARG A 119 -18.28 -0.64 0.86
CA ARG A 119 -19.31 0.23 1.49
C ARG A 119 -20.01 1.14 0.48
N VAL A 120 -19.27 1.68 -0.48
CA VAL A 120 -19.86 2.46 -1.57
C VAL A 120 -20.75 1.55 -2.43
N GLY A 121 -20.31 0.31 -2.67
CA GLY A 121 -21.09 -0.73 -3.32
C GLY A 121 -21.52 -0.34 -4.74
N ALA A 122 -22.79 -0.63 -5.04
CA ALA A 122 -23.39 -0.33 -6.35
C ALA A 122 -23.97 1.10 -6.46
N ARG A 123 -23.71 1.97 -5.47
CA ARG A 123 -24.29 3.33 -5.45
C ARG A 123 -23.67 4.26 -6.48
N ALA A 124 -22.39 4.05 -6.81
CA ALA A 124 -21.67 4.87 -7.76
C ALA A 124 -20.64 4.03 -8.54
N PRO A 125 -20.25 4.45 -9.75
CA PRO A 125 -19.13 3.86 -10.46
C PRO A 125 -17.84 3.91 -9.62
N VAL A 126 -17.08 2.81 -9.60
CA VAL A 126 -15.77 2.73 -8.94
C VAL A 126 -14.72 2.40 -9.98
N VAL A 127 -13.67 3.21 -10.06
CA VAL A 127 -12.58 3.06 -11.02
C VAL A 127 -11.26 2.98 -10.28
N ALA A 128 -10.54 1.87 -10.42
CA ALA A 128 -9.18 1.75 -9.90
C ALA A 128 -8.15 2.36 -10.86
N VAL A 129 -7.25 3.15 -10.32
CA VAL A 129 -6.08 3.70 -11.01
C VAL A 129 -4.84 3.06 -10.37
N PRO A 130 -4.17 2.11 -11.05
CA PRO A 130 -3.03 1.40 -10.51
C PRO A 130 -1.88 2.34 -10.11
N GLY A 131 -1.11 1.92 -9.12
CA GLY A 131 0.10 2.59 -8.67
C GLY A 131 1.30 1.65 -8.60
N VAL A 132 2.50 2.20 -8.47
CA VAL A 132 3.72 1.43 -8.25
C VAL A 132 3.69 0.82 -6.85
N THR A 133 3.84 -0.49 -6.74
CA THR A 133 3.82 -1.17 -5.43
C THR A 133 5.14 -1.01 -4.68
N SER A 134 5.11 -1.05 -3.35
CA SER A 134 6.33 -1.05 -2.52
C SER A 134 7.27 -2.22 -2.83
N LEU A 135 6.77 -3.34 -3.36
CA LEU A 135 7.60 -4.49 -3.72
C LEU A 135 8.49 -4.19 -4.92
N THR A 136 7.90 -3.66 -6.01
CA THR A 136 8.67 -3.29 -7.20
C THR A 136 9.63 -2.15 -6.91
N ALA A 137 9.23 -1.20 -6.09
CA ALA A 137 10.07 -0.12 -5.61
C ALA A 137 11.25 -0.63 -4.75
N ALA A 138 11.01 -1.55 -3.82
CA ALA A 138 12.05 -2.17 -3.01
C ALA A 138 13.06 -2.96 -3.88
N ALA A 139 12.58 -3.70 -4.88
CA ALA A 139 13.44 -4.41 -5.82
C ALA A 139 14.32 -3.45 -6.65
N ALA A 140 13.75 -2.36 -7.13
CA ALA A 140 14.48 -1.31 -7.84
C ALA A 140 15.53 -0.67 -6.94
N ALA A 141 15.18 -0.36 -5.68
CA ALA A 141 16.10 0.25 -4.70
C ALA A 141 17.31 -0.62 -4.39
N ILE A 142 17.17 -1.94 -4.36
CA ILE A 142 18.29 -2.87 -4.14
C ILE A 142 18.99 -3.30 -5.43
N GLY A 143 18.50 -2.88 -6.60
CA GLY A 143 19.06 -3.25 -7.91
C GLY A 143 18.95 -4.74 -8.22
N ARG A 144 17.92 -5.44 -7.71
CA ARG A 144 17.72 -6.87 -7.91
C ARG A 144 16.27 -7.19 -8.30
N PRO A 145 16.02 -8.05 -9.31
CA PRO A 145 14.68 -8.51 -9.63
C PRO A 145 13.98 -9.15 -8.42
N LEU A 146 12.67 -8.97 -8.30
CA LEU A 146 11.86 -9.68 -7.30
C LEU A 146 11.91 -11.19 -7.50
N ALA A 147 11.87 -11.62 -8.74
CA ALA A 147 12.08 -12.99 -9.17
C ALA A 147 12.65 -12.96 -10.59
N ALA A 148 13.46 -13.95 -10.94
CA ALA A 148 14.08 -14.04 -12.24
C ALA A 148 13.64 -15.31 -12.96
N ARG A 149 13.39 -15.22 -14.28
CA ARG A 149 13.04 -16.35 -15.17
C ARG A 149 11.91 -17.23 -14.60
N ASN A 150 12.26 -18.41 -14.10
CA ASN A 150 11.31 -19.41 -13.60
C ASN A 150 11.18 -19.43 -12.07
N GLU A 151 11.83 -18.50 -11.36
CA GLU A 151 11.68 -18.38 -9.92
C GLU A 151 10.24 -18.00 -9.54
N ARG A 152 9.72 -18.67 -8.53
CA ARG A 152 8.38 -18.36 -7.98
C ARG A 152 8.51 -17.29 -6.92
N LEU A 153 7.76 -16.20 -7.08
CA LEU A 153 7.65 -15.15 -6.07
C LEU A 153 6.50 -15.46 -5.10
N LYS A 154 6.82 -15.55 -3.81
CA LYS A 154 5.82 -15.58 -2.74
C LYS A 154 5.75 -14.23 -2.04
N ILE A 155 4.53 -13.74 -1.81
CA ILE A 155 4.27 -12.50 -1.09
C ILE A 155 3.53 -12.85 0.20
N LEU A 156 4.18 -12.63 1.34
CA LEU A 156 3.71 -13.08 2.64
C LEU A 156 3.46 -11.88 3.57
N PRO A 157 2.20 -11.66 4.00
CA PRO A 157 1.92 -10.69 5.06
C PRO A 157 2.48 -11.18 6.41
N ALA A 158 3.29 -10.37 7.08
CA ALA A 158 3.87 -10.71 8.38
C ALA A 158 2.85 -11.06 9.49
N PRO A 159 1.61 -10.54 9.51
CA PRO A 159 0.59 -10.95 10.49
C PRO A 159 0.11 -12.40 10.39
N LEU A 160 0.46 -13.15 9.36
CA LEU A 160 0.11 -14.59 9.26
C LEU A 160 0.67 -15.39 10.45
N PRO A 161 0.01 -16.51 10.85
CA PRO A 161 0.52 -17.43 11.86
C PRO A 161 1.89 -18.02 11.51
N ASP A 162 2.68 -18.37 12.51
CA ASP A 162 4.05 -18.86 12.31
C ASP A 162 4.14 -20.18 11.55
N ASP A 163 3.19 -21.08 11.80
CA ASP A 163 3.09 -22.36 11.09
C ASP A 163 2.82 -22.17 9.59
N VAL A 164 1.94 -21.23 9.25
CA VAL A 164 1.66 -20.86 7.86
C VAL A 164 2.89 -20.22 7.21
N LEU A 165 3.52 -19.24 7.87
CA LEU A 165 4.73 -18.60 7.34
C LEU A 165 5.86 -19.60 7.13
N ARG A 166 6.06 -20.52 8.11
CA ARG A 166 7.09 -21.55 8.03
C ARG A 166 6.85 -22.50 6.84
N ALA A 167 5.61 -22.95 6.67
CA ALA A 167 5.25 -23.81 5.54
C ALA A 167 5.51 -23.12 4.19
N GLU A 168 5.15 -21.84 4.07
CA GLU A 168 5.36 -21.07 2.85
C GLU A 168 6.83 -20.76 2.57
N LEU A 169 7.66 -20.65 3.60
CA LEU A 169 9.10 -20.37 3.47
C LEU A 169 9.89 -21.60 3.03
N VAL A 170 9.47 -22.83 3.33
CA VAL A 170 10.24 -24.06 3.07
C VAL A 170 10.72 -24.17 1.63
N ASP A 171 9.86 -23.91 0.65
CA ASP A 171 10.15 -23.99 -0.78
C ASP A 171 10.17 -22.60 -1.47
N GLY A 172 10.32 -21.53 -0.69
CA GLY A 172 10.38 -20.15 -1.19
C GLY A 172 11.72 -19.88 -1.86
N GLU A 173 11.70 -19.58 -3.15
CA GLU A 173 12.89 -19.18 -3.95
C GLU A 173 13.10 -17.67 -3.86
N ALA A 174 12.07 -16.90 -4.16
CA ALA A 174 11.98 -15.46 -3.98
C ALA A 174 10.78 -15.15 -3.09
N VAL A 175 11.02 -14.49 -1.96
CA VAL A 175 9.99 -14.18 -0.97
C VAL A 175 10.04 -12.71 -0.62
N ALA A 176 8.87 -12.06 -0.66
CA ALA A 176 8.69 -10.70 -0.17
C ALA A 176 7.76 -10.72 1.06
N ILE A 177 8.25 -10.24 2.20
CA ILE A 177 7.46 -10.13 3.43
C ILE A 177 7.05 -8.67 3.61
N ILE A 178 5.75 -8.43 3.70
CA ILE A 178 5.14 -7.11 3.84
C ILE A 178 4.45 -6.97 5.20
N LYS A 179 4.11 -5.72 5.58
CA LYS A 179 3.46 -5.38 6.85
C LYS A 179 4.28 -5.84 8.07
N VAL A 180 5.59 -5.69 7.96
CA VAL A 180 6.56 -6.21 8.94
C VAL A 180 6.39 -5.52 10.29
N GLY A 181 6.60 -4.21 10.38
CA GLY A 181 6.38 -3.38 11.57
C GLY A 181 6.66 -4.12 12.89
N ARG A 182 5.69 -4.15 13.79
CA ARG A 182 5.76 -4.82 15.09
C ARG A 182 6.07 -6.33 15.04
N HIS A 183 5.97 -6.96 13.88
CA HIS A 183 6.25 -8.40 13.70
C HIS A 183 7.71 -8.68 13.37
N PHE A 184 8.55 -7.64 13.28
CA PHE A 184 9.93 -7.74 12.77
C PHE A 184 10.76 -8.82 13.47
N ASP A 185 10.83 -8.81 14.79
CA ASP A 185 11.69 -9.74 15.53
C ASP A 185 11.24 -11.21 15.37
N ARG A 186 9.92 -11.42 15.33
CA ARG A 186 9.32 -12.72 15.03
C ARG A 186 9.66 -13.19 13.61
N ILE A 187 9.52 -12.33 12.62
CA ILE A 187 9.85 -12.63 11.22
C ILE A 187 11.34 -12.90 11.07
N ARG A 188 12.19 -12.11 11.72
CA ARG A 188 13.65 -12.35 11.74
C ARG A 188 14.01 -13.74 12.25
N ALA A 189 13.38 -14.19 13.33
CA ALA A 189 13.59 -15.52 13.88
C ALA A 189 13.15 -16.62 12.90
N LEU A 190 11.97 -16.51 12.28
CA LEU A 190 11.47 -17.45 11.27
C LEU A 190 12.39 -17.52 10.03
N LEU A 191 12.89 -16.39 9.56
CA LEU A 191 13.82 -16.35 8.43
C LEU A 191 15.16 -17.02 8.77
N ALA A 192 15.63 -16.90 10.00
CA ALA A 192 16.83 -17.61 10.47
C ALA A 192 16.59 -19.12 10.55
N GLU A 193 15.48 -19.55 11.13
CA GLU A 193 15.07 -20.97 11.24
C GLU A 193 14.95 -21.64 9.88
N THR A 194 14.37 -20.96 8.90
CA THR A 194 14.10 -21.49 7.56
C THR A 194 15.25 -21.26 6.55
N GLY A 195 16.37 -20.68 6.99
CA GLY A 195 17.56 -20.45 6.17
C GLY A 195 17.44 -19.32 5.15
N HIS A 196 16.47 -18.38 5.34
CA HIS A 196 16.28 -17.21 4.47
C HIS A 196 17.05 -15.97 4.93
N ALA A 197 17.56 -15.96 6.18
CA ALA A 197 18.16 -14.76 6.77
C ALA A 197 19.43 -14.28 6.06
N ALA A 198 20.25 -15.19 5.54
CA ALA A 198 21.55 -14.85 4.94
C ALA A 198 21.44 -13.96 3.68
N GLY A 199 20.38 -14.13 2.90
CA GLY A 199 20.13 -13.34 1.68
C GLY A 199 19.03 -12.28 1.84
N ALA A 200 18.54 -12.07 3.07
CA ALA A 200 17.44 -11.16 3.31
C ALA A 200 17.89 -9.70 3.41
N ILE A 201 17.15 -8.82 2.76
CA ILE A 201 17.36 -7.37 2.76
C ILE A 201 16.10 -6.69 3.25
N VAL A 202 16.24 -5.80 4.22
CA VAL A 202 15.17 -4.93 4.72
C VAL A 202 15.21 -3.62 3.95
N VAL A 203 14.10 -3.26 3.34
CA VAL A 203 13.91 -1.97 2.67
C VAL A 203 12.82 -1.21 3.41
N GLU A 204 13.20 -0.08 4.00
CA GLU A 204 12.31 0.80 4.75
C GLU A 204 12.03 2.04 3.92
N HIS A 205 10.79 2.51 3.92
CA HIS A 205 10.33 3.72 3.23
C HIS A 205 10.83 3.81 1.78
N ALA A 206 10.69 2.71 1.03
CA ALA A 206 11.19 2.60 -0.33
C ALA A 206 10.85 3.83 -1.18
N THR A 207 11.84 4.37 -1.89
CA THR A 207 11.79 5.56 -2.77
C THR A 207 11.57 6.91 -2.10
N SER A 208 11.31 6.98 -0.81
CA SER A 208 11.21 8.26 -0.10
C SER A 208 12.60 8.77 0.34
N GLU A 209 12.68 10.03 0.77
CA GLU A 209 13.88 10.61 1.36
C GLU A 209 14.35 9.88 2.62
N ARG A 210 13.45 9.13 3.27
CA ARG A 210 13.74 8.32 4.47
C ARG A 210 14.11 6.88 4.14
N GLN A 211 14.32 6.55 2.86
CA GLN A 211 14.67 5.20 2.44
C GLN A 211 15.92 4.69 3.15
N ARG A 212 15.83 3.48 3.70
CA ARG A 212 16.96 2.72 4.25
C ARG A 212 16.97 1.32 3.65
N ILE A 213 18.16 0.84 3.31
CA ILE A 213 18.38 -0.51 2.79
C ILE A 213 19.40 -1.17 3.67
N THR A 214 19.02 -2.23 4.37
CA THR A 214 19.88 -2.87 5.37
C THR A 214 19.83 -4.39 5.21
N PRO A 215 20.96 -5.09 5.05
CA PRO A 215 20.98 -6.54 5.18
C PRO A 215 20.39 -6.98 6.52
N LEU A 216 19.53 -7.99 6.54
CA LEU A 216 18.83 -8.42 7.77
C LEU A 216 19.81 -8.75 8.90
N ALA A 217 20.97 -9.33 8.57
CA ALA A 217 22.02 -9.65 9.55
C ALA A 217 22.64 -8.41 10.23
N GLN A 218 22.59 -7.24 9.59
CA GLN A 218 23.13 -5.98 10.07
C GLN A 218 22.06 -5.05 10.67
N PHE A 219 20.79 -5.47 10.63
CA PHE A 219 19.69 -4.67 11.13
C PHE A 219 19.72 -4.61 12.66
N ALA A 220 20.12 -3.47 13.21
CA ALA A 220 20.41 -3.29 14.63
C ALA A 220 19.64 -2.15 15.31
N HIS A 221 18.90 -1.31 14.54
CA HIS A 221 18.16 -0.21 15.14
C HIS A 221 16.80 -0.67 15.70
N ASP A 222 16.30 0.05 16.71
CA ASP A 222 15.07 -0.31 17.45
C ASP A 222 13.79 0.11 16.74
N GLU A 223 13.87 1.04 15.81
CA GLU A 223 12.71 1.46 15.00
C GLU A 223 12.20 0.28 14.16
N ARG A 224 10.88 0.13 14.13
CA ARG A 224 10.17 -0.90 13.37
C ARG A 224 9.12 -0.23 12.49
N PRO A 225 9.53 0.51 11.43
CA PRO A 225 8.58 1.26 10.63
C PRO A 225 7.56 0.33 9.95
N TYR A 226 6.33 0.77 9.95
CA TYR A 226 5.24 0.04 9.28
C TYR A 226 5.53 -0.16 7.79
N PHE A 227 6.08 0.87 7.13
CA PHE A 227 6.45 0.86 5.72
C PHE A 227 7.82 0.21 5.51
N SER A 228 7.89 -1.09 5.80
CA SER A 228 9.06 -1.91 5.56
C SER A 228 8.69 -3.20 4.83
N THR A 229 9.60 -3.61 3.96
CA THR A 229 9.51 -4.85 3.17
C THR A 229 10.80 -5.64 3.37
N ILE A 230 10.71 -6.94 3.61
CA ILE A 230 11.88 -7.82 3.64
C ILE A 230 11.87 -8.65 2.36
N LEU A 231 12.94 -8.56 1.57
CA LEU A 231 13.15 -9.36 0.37
C LEU A 231 14.15 -10.46 0.67
N CYS A 232 13.76 -11.71 0.40
CA CYS A 232 14.57 -12.90 0.63
C CYS A 232 14.76 -13.65 -0.69
N TYR A 233 15.98 -14.13 -0.92
CA TYR A 233 16.35 -14.84 -2.13
C TYR A 233 17.12 -16.10 -1.78
N ARG A 234 16.59 -17.26 -2.17
CA ARG A 234 17.24 -18.58 -2.05
C ARG A 234 17.40 -19.25 -3.41
N GLY A 235 16.76 -18.71 -4.44
CA GLY A 235 16.85 -19.21 -5.79
C GLY A 235 18.28 -19.22 -6.33
N ALA A 236 18.61 -20.23 -7.13
CA ALA A 236 19.91 -20.41 -7.74
C ALA A 236 20.03 -19.72 -9.11
N GLU A 237 18.99 -18.99 -9.54
CA GLU A 237 19.00 -18.36 -10.87
C GLU A 237 20.08 -17.29 -10.99
N ALA A 238 21.00 -17.54 -11.90
CA ALA A 238 22.10 -16.64 -12.23
C ALA A 238 21.63 -15.57 -13.23
N TRP A 239 20.76 -14.66 -12.81
CA TRP A 239 20.20 -13.61 -13.66
C TRP A 239 21.22 -12.56 -14.12
N GLY A 240 22.40 -12.50 -13.50
CA GLY A 240 23.50 -11.60 -13.84
C GLY A 240 24.60 -12.21 -14.70
N LYS A 241 24.40 -13.39 -15.29
CA LYS A 241 25.35 -14.05 -16.17
C LYS A 241 24.83 -14.16 -17.58
#